data_51e2196ba90778c60c9226743e740090
#
_entry.id   51e2196ba90778c60c9226743e740090
#
_cell.length_a   1.000
_cell.length_b   1.000
_cell.length_c   1.000
_cell.angle_alpha   90.00
_cell.angle_beta   90.00
_cell.angle_gamma   90.00
#
_symmetry.space_group_name_H-M   'P 1'
#
loop_
_entity.id
_entity.type
_entity.pdbx_description
1 polymer ?
#
loop_
_entity_poly.entity_id
_entity_poly.type
_entity_poly.pdbx_seq_one_letter_code
_entity_poly.pdbx_strand_id
1 'polypeptide(L)'
;MWPLLQPENQLNSWEKKLPADIDFWRSPITWNDMAKTHAKLFYAAEFFKKPDIIASTFVSIHANQRMMTSDRELEPFFASYGIAQDQYQSLFNSFAMQNKIRRADTFGLKYEIRGVPAFIVNGKYKVSASRQV
;
A
#
# COMPACT_ATOMS: atom_id res chain seq x y z
N MET A 1 -7.94 13.31 2.34
CA MET A 1 -6.70 12.62 2.04
C MET A 1 -6.21 12.72 0.59
N TRP A 2 -6.89 13.50 -0.18
CA TRP A 2 -6.37 13.98 -1.45
C TRP A 2 -4.91 14.49 -1.35
N PRO A 3 -4.53 15.20 -0.26
CA PRO A 3 -3.14 15.67 -0.10
C PRO A 3 -2.07 14.56 -0.06
N LEU A 4 -2.43 13.31 0.17
CA LEU A 4 -1.45 12.21 0.17
C LEU A 4 -1.04 11.76 -1.23
N LEU A 5 -1.80 12.09 -2.28
CA LEU A 5 -1.43 11.77 -3.66
C LEU A 5 -0.30 12.65 -4.19
N GLN A 6 -0.22 13.90 -3.74
CA GLN A 6 0.84 14.82 -4.16
C GLN A 6 2.23 14.38 -3.67
N PRO A 7 2.42 14.03 -2.38
CA PRO A 7 3.68 13.46 -1.92
C PRO A 7 4.06 12.18 -2.67
N GLU A 8 3.08 11.33 -3.00
CA GLU A 8 3.36 10.09 -3.74
C GLU A 8 3.86 10.37 -5.15
N ASN A 9 3.31 11.36 -5.84
CA ASN A 9 3.78 11.76 -7.16
C ASN A 9 5.22 12.30 -7.12
N GLN A 10 5.54 13.11 -6.11
CA GLN A 10 6.91 13.59 -5.91
C GLN A 10 7.86 12.44 -5.59
N LEU A 11 7.42 11.50 -4.77
CA LEU A 11 8.19 10.33 -4.41
C LEU A 11 8.48 9.44 -5.63
N ASN A 12 7.50 9.23 -6.49
CA ASN A 12 7.66 8.47 -7.73
C ASN A 12 8.69 9.12 -8.65
N SER A 13 8.66 10.44 -8.79
CA SER A 13 9.63 11.17 -9.60
C SER A 13 11.04 11.06 -9.02
N TRP A 14 11.16 11.16 -7.70
CA TRP A 14 12.43 11.03 -7.00
C TRP A 14 13.00 9.61 -7.13
N GLU A 15 12.16 8.58 -6.99
CA GLU A 15 12.57 7.18 -7.13
C GLU A 15 13.22 6.90 -8.48
N LYS A 16 12.65 7.46 -9.55
CA LYS A 16 13.18 7.29 -10.91
C LYS A 16 14.57 7.87 -11.09
N LYS A 17 14.99 8.79 -10.23
CA LYS A 17 16.29 9.47 -10.28
C LYS A 17 17.32 8.84 -9.36
N LEU A 18 16.96 7.79 -8.60
CA LEU A 18 17.88 7.14 -7.68
C LEU A 18 19.01 6.42 -8.42
N PRO A 19 20.25 6.48 -7.90
CA PRO A 19 21.33 5.64 -8.39
C PRO A 19 20.99 4.15 -8.29
N ALA A 20 21.59 3.35 -9.15
CA ALA A 20 21.31 1.91 -9.22
C ALA A 20 21.71 1.14 -7.95
N ASP A 21 22.62 1.70 -7.14
CA ASP A 21 23.07 1.09 -5.88
C ASP A 21 22.16 1.38 -4.68
N ILE A 22 21.11 2.20 -4.86
CA ILE A 22 20.14 2.49 -3.81
C ILE A 22 18.90 1.65 -4.02
N ASP A 23 18.59 0.82 -3.04
CA ASP A 23 17.40 0.00 -3.01
C ASP A 23 16.29 0.76 -2.26
N PHE A 24 15.18 1.02 -2.97
CA PHE A 24 14.03 1.73 -2.42
C PHE A 24 12.78 0.86 -2.55
N TRP A 25 12.05 0.72 -1.47
CA TRP A 25 10.79 -0.03 -1.47
C TRP A 25 9.80 0.58 -0.48
N ARG A 26 8.52 0.30 -0.73
CA ARG A 26 7.41 0.79 0.08
C ARG A 26 6.85 -0.32 0.92
N SER A 27 6.41 0.01 2.14
CA SER A 27 5.70 -0.91 3.01
C SER A 27 4.40 -0.28 3.47
N PRO A 28 3.26 -0.97 3.31
CA PRO A 28 1.99 -0.45 3.80
C PRO A 28 1.88 -0.57 5.31
N ILE A 29 1.01 0.23 5.91
CA ILE A 29 0.67 0.12 7.33
C ILE A 29 -0.30 -1.04 7.56
N THR A 30 -0.23 -1.63 8.77
CA THR A 30 -1.05 -2.78 9.14
C THR A 30 -1.63 -2.63 10.56
N TRP A 31 -1.99 -1.40 10.96
CA TRP A 31 -2.36 -1.07 12.34
C TRP A 31 -3.63 -1.77 12.82
N ASN A 32 -4.57 -2.06 11.93
CA ASN A 32 -5.84 -2.71 12.25
C ASN A 32 -6.27 -3.58 11.07
N ASP A 33 -7.41 -4.27 11.22
CA ASP A 33 -7.89 -5.19 10.18
C ASP A 33 -8.21 -4.47 8.87
N MET A 34 -8.77 -3.27 8.91
CA MET A 34 -9.03 -2.47 7.72
C MET A 34 -7.72 -2.09 7.01
N ALA A 35 -6.72 -1.65 7.77
CA ALA A 35 -5.40 -1.33 7.21
C ALA A 35 -4.73 -2.57 6.61
N LYS A 36 -4.89 -3.74 7.22
CA LYS A 36 -4.38 -5.00 6.67
C LYS A 36 -5.04 -5.37 5.35
N THR A 37 -6.35 -5.16 5.22
CA THR A 37 -7.06 -5.38 3.95
C THR A 37 -6.57 -4.41 2.88
N HIS A 38 -6.37 -3.15 3.23
CA HIS A 38 -5.81 -2.16 2.30
C HIS A 38 -4.36 -2.49 1.92
N ALA A 39 -3.58 -3.05 2.85
CA ALA A 39 -2.24 -3.56 2.56
C ALA A 39 -2.28 -4.70 1.54
N LYS A 40 -3.27 -5.58 1.63
CA LYS A 40 -3.48 -6.64 0.63
C LYS A 40 -3.77 -6.06 -0.75
N LEU A 41 -4.53 -4.97 -0.83
CA LEU A 41 -4.77 -4.26 -2.10
C LEU A 41 -3.46 -3.69 -2.67
N PHE A 42 -2.62 -3.13 -1.82
CA PHE A 42 -1.30 -2.65 -2.21
C PHE A 42 -0.44 -3.76 -2.82
N TYR A 43 -0.35 -4.90 -2.15
CA TYR A 43 0.43 -6.03 -2.65
C TYR A 43 -0.22 -6.69 -3.87
N ALA A 44 -1.56 -6.68 -3.96
CA ALA A 44 -2.25 -7.18 -5.14
C ALA A 44 -1.86 -6.39 -6.40
N ALA A 45 -1.66 -5.09 -6.27
CA ALA A 45 -1.18 -4.27 -7.37
C ALA A 45 0.19 -4.76 -7.89
N GLU A 46 1.06 -5.19 -6.99
CA GLU A 46 2.36 -5.76 -7.35
C GLU A 46 2.20 -7.14 -8.01
N PHE A 47 1.42 -8.04 -7.38
CA PHE A 47 1.24 -9.41 -7.88
C PHE A 47 0.60 -9.46 -9.26
N PHE A 48 -0.42 -8.62 -9.49
CA PHE A 48 -1.12 -8.58 -10.77
C PHE A 48 -0.45 -7.63 -11.78
N LYS A 49 0.62 -6.95 -11.38
CA LYS A 49 1.36 -5.96 -12.20
C LYS A 49 0.43 -4.86 -12.73
N LYS A 50 -0.45 -4.38 -11.87
CA LYS A 50 -1.41 -3.32 -12.18
C LYS A 50 -1.29 -2.20 -11.14
N PRO A 51 -0.30 -1.31 -11.29
CA PRO A 51 -0.04 -0.25 -10.31
C PRO A 51 -1.21 0.74 -10.16
N ASP A 52 -2.08 0.84 -11.16
CA ASP A 52 -3.26 1.70 -11.10
C ASP A 52 -4.24 1.29 -9.99
N ILE A 53 -4.17 0.04 -9.51
CA ILE A 53 -4.98 -0.43 -8.39
C ILE A 53 -4.78 0.44 -7.15
N ILE A 54 -3.55 0.88 -6.89
CA ILE A 54 -3.23 1.71 -5.73
C ILE A 54 -3.96 3.05 -5.81
N ALA A 55 -3.85 3.74 -6.93
CA ALA A 55 -4.51 5.04 -7.13
C ALA A 55 -6.03 4.89 -7.09
N SER A 56 -6.57 3.86 -7.73
CA SER A 56 -8.02 3.60 -7.74
C SER A 56 -8.55 3.28 -6.34
N THR A 57 -7.76 2.58 -5.53
CA THR A 57 -8.11 2.31 -4.13
C THR A 57 -8.23 3.61 -3.34
N PHE A 58 -7.27 4.51 -3.48
CA PHE A 58 -7.33 5.82 -2.82
C PHE A 58 -8.57 6.61 -3.24
N VAL A 59 -8.87 6.65 -4.52
CA VAL A 59 -10.06 7.33 -5.03
C VAL A 59 -11.34 6.73 -4.44
N SER A 60 -11.43 5.41 -4.41
CA SER A 60 -12.61 4.70 -3.88
C SER A 60 -12.82 5.00 -2.39
N ILE A 61 -11.75 5.02 -1.60
CA ILE A 61 -11.84 5.25 -0.17
C ILE A 61 -12.17 6.71 0.13
N HIS A 62 -11.50 7.65 -0.52
CA HIS A 62 -11.53 9.05 -0.12
C HIS A 62 -12.52 9.89 -0.92
N ALA A 63 -12.67 9.65 -2.21
CA ALA A 63 -13.61 10.38 -3.04
C ALA A 63 -15.02 9.79 -3.02
N ASN A 64 -15.11 8.45 -3.03
CA ASN A 64 -16.38 7.73 -3.07
C ASN A 64 -16.83 7.22 -1.71
N GLN A 65 -16.08 7.47 -0.65
CA GLN A 65 -16.37 7.09 0.74
C GLN A 65 -16.66 5.59 0.92
N ARG A 66 -15.96 4.75 0.17
CA ARG A 66 -16.06 3.29 0.28
C ARG A 66 -15.00 2.76 1.21
N MET A 67 -15.33 1.77 2.02
CA MET A 67 -14.36 1.16 2.96
C MET A 67 -13.37 0.23 2.26
N MET A 68 -13.77 -0.38 1.14
CA MET A 68 -12.94 -1.30 0.36
C MET A 68 -12.41 -2.48 1.21
N THR A 69 -13.31 -3.06 2.01
CA THR A 69 -12.94 -4.16 2.92
C THR A 69 -13.78 -5.42 2.71
N SER A 70 -14.92 -5.33 2.03
CA SER A 70 -15.83 -6.46 1.80
C SER A 70 -15.75 -6.97 0.36
N ASP A 71 -16.08 -8.25 0.17
CA ASP A 71 -16.14 -8.82 -1.18
C ASP A 71 -17.14 -8.09 -2.07
N ARG A 72 -18.22 -7.57 -1.50
CA ARG A 72 -19.20 -6.78 -2.23
C ARG A 72 -18.58 -5.57 -2.91
N GLU A 73 -17.57 -4.96 -2.29
CA GLU A 73 -16.84 -3.82 -2.83
C GLU A 73 -15.67 -4.26 -3.70
N LEU A 74 -14.95 -5.29 -3.27
CA LEU A 74 -13.72 -5.73 -3.92
C LEU A 74 -13.98 -6.48 -5.22
N GLU A 75 -15.04 -7.28 -5.30
CA GLU A 75 -15.34 -8.06 -6.50
C GLU A 75 -15.50 -7.19 -7.75
N PRO A 76 -16.40 -6.17 -7.76
CA PRO A 76 -16.53 -5.31 -8.94
C PRO A 76 -15.29 -4.46 -9.17
N PHE A 77 -14.57 -4.09 -8.12
CA PHE A 77 -13.31 -3.35 -8.23
C PHE A 77 -12.26 -4.14 -9.00
N PHE A 78 -12.02 -5.39 -8.61
CA PHE A 78 -11.06 -6.25 -9.32
C PHE A 78 -11.56 -6.65 -10.71
N ALA A 79 -12.87 -6.84 -10.87
CA ALA A 79 -13.45 -7.16 -12.18
C ALA A 79 -13.17 -6.07 -13.21
N SER A 80 -13.13 -4.81 -12.80
CA SER A 80 -12.79 -3.70 -13.69
C SER A 80 -11.36 -3.77 -14.22
N TYR A 81 -10.49 -4.55 -13.57
CA TYR A 81 -9.12 -4.81 -14.01
C TYR A 81 -8.96 -6.17 -14.70
N GLY A 82 -10.07 -6.87 -14.95
CA GLY A 82 -10.03 -8.19 -15.57
C GLY A 82 -9.62 -9.30 -14.61
N ILE A 83 -9.74 -9.07 -13.30
CA ILE A 83 -9.38 -10.02 -12.25
C ILE A 83 -10.66 -10.63 -11.67
N ALA A 84 -10.82 -11.95 -11.80
CA ALA A 84 -11.99 -12.66 -11.32
C ALA A 84 -11.97 -12.80 -9.79
N GLN A 85 -13.14 -13.04 -9.18
CA GLN A 85 -13.29 -13.18 -7.74
C GLN A 85 -12.40 -14.28 -7.17
N ASP A 86 -12.34 -15.44 -7.81
CA ASP A 86 -11.50 -16.55 -7.36
C ASP A 86 -10.01 -16.20 -7.42
N GLN A 87 -9.60 -15.38 -8.37
CA GLN A 87 -8.20 -14.96 -8.50
C GLN A 87 -7.77 -14.05 -7.35
N TYR A 88 -8.55 -13.00 -7.04
CA TYR A 88 -8.15 -12.12 -5.95
C TYR A 88 -8.33 -12.77 -4.58
N GLN A 89 -9.35 -13.60 -4.40
CA GLN A 89 -9.54 -14.32 -3.14
C GLN A 89 -8.44 -15.34 -2.90
N SER A 90 -8.03 -16.08 -3.92
CA SER A 90 -6.88 -16.98 -3.82
C SER A 90 -5.62 -16.24 -3.43
N LEU A 91 -5.38 -15.07 -4.02
CA LEU A 91 -4.23 -14.25 -3.68
C LEU A 91 -4.31 -13.74 -2.24
N PHE A 92 -5.46 -13.22 -1.82
CA PHE A 92 -5.65 -12.67 -0.48
C PHE A 92 -5.45 -13.71 0.61
N ASN A 93 -5.81 -14.98 0.34
CA ASN A 93 -5.69 -16.09 1.28
C ASN A 93 -4.39 -16.88 1.09
N SER A 94 -3.54 -16.49 0.15
CA SER A 94 -2.31 -17.19 -0.16
C SER A 94 -1.27 -17.05 0.96
N PHE A 95 -0.40 -18.04 1.07
CA PHE A 95 0.72 -18.00 2.00
C PHE A 95 1.67 -16.84 1.69
N ALA A 96 1.89 -16.56 0.41
CA ALA A 96 2.73 -15.45 -0.03
C ALA A 96 2.17 -14.11 0.46
N MET A 97 0.84 -13.90 0.37
CA MET A 97 0.21 -12.68 0.87
C MET A 97 0.32 -12.59 2.39
N GLN A 98 0.07 -13.68 3.10
CA GLN A 98 0.19 -13.71 4.56
C GLN A 98 1.61 -13.34 5.00
N ASN A 99 2.62 -13.83 4.30
CA ASN A 99 4.02 -13.50 4.59
C ASN A 99 4.32 -12.03 4.34
N LYS A 100 3.79 -11.47 3.27
CA LYS A 100 3.94 -10.04 2.96
C LYS A 100 3.33 -9.16 4.05
N ILE A 101 2.12 -9.49 4.49
CA ILE A 101 1.43 -8.75 5.55
C ILE A 101 2.17 -8.87 6.88
N ARG A 102 2.62 -10.07 7.23
CA ARG A 102 3.40 -10.32 8.45
C ARG A 102 4.70 -9.52 8.44
N ARG A 103 5.39 -9.50 7.30
CA ARG A 103 6.62 -8.73 7.15
C ARG A 103 6.39 -7.24 7.33
N ALA A 104 5.33 -6.70 6.74
CA ALA A 104 4.96 -5.30 6.89
C ALA A 104 4.62 -4.95 8.34
N ASP A 105 3.88 -5.83 9.02
CA ASP A 105 3.51 -5.67 10.42
C ASP A 105 4.73 -5.67 11.33
N THR A 106 5.62 -6.63 11.14
CA THR A 106 6.88 -6.72 11.89
C THR A 106 7.75 -5.49 11.67
N PHE A 107 7.83 -5.01 10.43
CA PHE A 107 8.59 -3.82 10.08
C PHE A 107 8.01 -2.57 10.76
N GLY A 108 6.69 -2.41 10.73
CA GLY A 108 6.03 -1.28 11.39
C GLY A 108 6.26 -1.26 12.90
N LEU A 109 6.24 -2.43 13.54
CA LEU A 109 6.52 -2.57 14.98
C LEU A 109 7.99 -2.29 15.28
N LYS A 110 8.90 -2.84 14.48
CA LYS A 110 10.35 -2.67 14.69
C LYS A 110 10.77 -1.21 14.67
N TYR A 111 10.23 -0.42 13.77
CA TYR A 111 10.58 0.99 13.62
C TYR A 111 9.59 1.93 14.30
N GLU A 112 8.65 1.39 15.08
CA GLU A 112 7.66 2.17 15.83
C GLU A 112 6.95 3.20 14.96
N ILE A 113 6.49 2.76 13.78
CA ILE A 113 5.80 3.62 12.83
C ILE A 113 4.44 4.03 13.40
N ARG A 114 4.25 5.32 13.66
CA ARG A 114 3.02 5.87 14.25
C ARG A 114 2.28 6.83 13.33
N GLY A 115 2.89 7.21 12.24
CA GLY A 115 2.30 8.12 11.27
C GLY A 115 2.83 7.84 9.87
N VAL A 116 2.13 8.29 8.86
CA VAL A 116 2.51 8.12 7.46
C VAL A 116 2.49 9.46 6.74
N PRO A 117 3.40 9.67 5.78
CA PRO A 117 4.50 8.78 5.43
C PRO A 117 5.63 8.81 6.46
N ALA A 118 6.38 7.71 6.53
CA ALA A 118 7.61 7.61 7.31
C ALA A 118 8.69 6.98 6.44
N PHE A 119 9.94 7.37 6.64
CA PHE A 119 11.08 6.91 5.86
C PHE A 119 12.11 6.26 6.78
N ILE A 120 12.60 5.09 6.38
CA ILE A 120 13.69 4.41 7.08
C ILE A 120 14.91 4.40 6.16
N VAL A 121 16.01 4.93 6.64
CA VAL A 121 17.25 5.05 5.88
C VAL A 121 18.31 4.12 6.49
N ASN A 122 18.84 3.21 5.67
CA ASN A 122 19.85 2.22 6.07
C ASN A 122 19.44 1.35 7.26
N GLY A 123 18.14 1.18 7.49
CA GLY A 123 17.63 0.43 8.64
C GLY A 123 17.92 1.06 9.99
N LYS A 124 18.41 2.31 10.03
CA LYS A 124 18.85 2.98 11.27
C LYS A 124 18.12 4.27 11.57
N TYR A 125 17.79 5.04 10.55
CA TYR A 125 17.25 6.40 10.71
C TYR A 125 15.79 6.43 10.33
N LYS A 126 14.95 6.95 11.21
CA LYS A 126 13.52 7.16 10.95
C LYS A 126 13.27 8.64 10.73
N VAL A 127 12.69 8.98 9.58
CA VAL A 127 12.27 10.34 9.24
C VAL A 127 10.76 10.33 9.04
N SER A 128 10.05 11.11 9.82
CA SER A 128 8.61 11.27 9.67
C SER A 128 8.33 12.57 8.94
N ALA A 129 7.36 12.52 8.01
CA ALA A 129 6.94 13.74 7.35
C ALA A 129 6.24 14.65 8.37
N SER A 130 6.78 15.85 8.55
CA SER A 130 6.12 16.87 9.34
C SER A 130 5.36 17.81 8.40
N ARG A 131 4.14 18.15 8.80
CA ARG A 131 3.43 19.23 8.14
C ARG A 131 4.15 20.54 8.49
N GLN A 132 4.79 21.11 7.51
CA GLN A 132 5.19 22.51 7.66
C GLN A 132 3.98 23.38 7.51
N VAL A 133 3.68 24.07 8.56
CA VAL A 133 2.63 25.08 8.55
C VAL A 133 3.21 26.36 7.95
#